data_74110f5093f2ee4aa1b863dcbbc372bd
#
_entry.id   74110f5093f2ee4aa1b863dcbbc372bd
#
_cell.length_a   1.000
_cell.length_b   1.000
_cell.length_c   1.000
_cell.angle_alpha   90.00
_cell.angle_beta   90.00
_cell.angle_gamma   90.00
#
_symmetry.space_group_name_H-M   'P 1'
#
loop_
_entity.id
_entity.type
_entity.pdbx_description
1 polymer ?
#
loop_
_entity_poly.entity_id
_entity_poly.type
_entity_poly.pdbx_seq_one_letter_code
_entity_poly.pdbx_strand_id
1 'polypeptide(L)'
;MNHINPSYRSKFKSKRSATEIAKAIVERDRFALSKAITLVESSDPTKKQISTEIADYLANHTSPKSIRIAISGSPGVGKSTLIEKWGLQYVNQGHKVAVLAIDPSSSVTHGSILGDKTRMEELGQHRNAYIRPSAAGLTLGGVHHATRESIRLCESAGYDIILIETVGVGQSESMAAEMSDIFVLLLLPGAGDEIQGIKRGIVELADIVAINKADEDRIQLATESAKSYRNALSLYHHPILEWRVPVSMISGLRGFGVN
;
A
#
# COMPACT_ATOMS: atom_id res chain seq x y z
N MET A 1 -34.07 28.31 7.57
CA MET A 1 -35.12 27.34 7.16
C MET A 1 -34.47 26.26 6.31
N ASN A 2 -34.39 25.04 6.84
CA ASN A 2 -33.69 23.93 6.20
C ASN A 2 -34.55 23.28 5.12
N HIS A 3 -34.35 23.62 3.86
CA HIS A 3 -34.97 22.93 2.72
C HIS A 3 -34.10 21.75 2.26
N ILE A 4 -34.00 20.71 3.08
CA ILE A 4 -33.44 19.42 2.61
C ILE A 4 -34.63 18.58 2.18
N ASN A 5 -34.70 18.25 0.88
CA ASN A 5 -35.74 17.42 0.28
C ASN A 5 -35.88 16.09 1.08
N PRO A 6 -37.07 15.81 1.68
CA PRO A 6 -37.26 14.59 2.48
C PRO A 6 -37.03 13.28 1.71
N SER A 7 -37.24 13.26 0.40
CA SER A 7 -36.93 12.09 -0.45
C SER A 7 -35.45 11.78 -0.59
N TYR A 8 -34.56 12.74 -0.35
CA TYR A 8 -33.13 12.56 -0.34
C TYR A 8 -32.66 11.80 0.91
N ARG A 9 -33.34 11.97 2.05
CA ARG A 9 -33.05 11.24 3.29
C ARG A 9 -33.51 9.78 3.28
N SER A 10 -34.50 9.40 2.50
CA SER A 10 -35.03 8.03 2.47
C SER A 10 -34.17 7.08 1.60
N LYS A 11 -33.52 7.57 0.55
CA LYS A 11 -32.63 6.75 -0.31
C LYS A 11 -31.30 6.35 0.36
N PHE A 12 -30.88 7.02 1.44
CA PHE A 12 -29.63 6.73 2.15
C PHE A 12 -29.80 5.86 3.41
N LYS A 13 -31.00 5.36 3.70
CA LYS A 13 -31.31 4.69 4.98
C LYS A 13 -31.54 3.18 4.93
N SER A 14 -31.35 2.48 3.82
CA SER A 14 -31.27 1.03 3.91
C SER A 14 -29.84 0.64 4.33
N LYS A 15 -29.66 0.25 5.60
CA LYS A 15 -28.43 -0.40 6.05
C LYS A 15 -28.34 -1.72 5.26
N ARG A 16 -27.51 -1.76 4.21
CA ARG A 16 -27.17 -3.03 3.53
C ARG A 16 -26.70 -4.02 4.59
N SER A 17 -27.21 -5.25 4.56
CA SER A 17 -26.72 -6.36 5.39
C SER A 17 -25.27 -6.71 5.05
N ALA A 18 -24.60 -7.46 5.93
CA ALA A 18 -23.24 -7.96 5.68
C ALA A 18 -23.16 -8.73 4.35
N THR A 19 -24.12 -9.60 4.10
CA THR A 19 -24.22 -10.39 2.85
C THR A 19 -24.41 -9.52 1.60
N GLU A 20 -25.24 -8.47 1.68
CA GLU A 20 -25.41 -7.54 0.55
C GLU A 20 -24.15 -6.74 0.25
N ILE A 21 -23.41 -6.35 1.30
CA ILE A 21 -22.11 -5.67 1.13
C ILE A 21 -21.11 -6.64 0.49
N ALA A 22 -21.03 -7.89 0.97
CA ALA A 22 -20.11 -8.89 0.46
C ALA A 22 -20.39 -9.22 -1.02
N LYS A 23 -21.65 -9.42 -1.41
CA LYS A 23 -22.04 -9.61 -2.82
C LYS A 23 -21.64 -8.43 -3.69
N ALA A 24 -21.90 -7.20 -3.23
CA ALA A 24 -21.53 -5.99 -3.95
C ALA A 24 -20.00 -5.86 -4.12
N ILE A 25 -19.19 -6.33 -3.14
CA ILE A 25 -17.72 -6.39 -3.26
C ILE A 25 -17.32 -7.33 -4.41
N VAL A 26 -17.89 -8.52 -4.49
CA VAL A 26 -17.65 -9.48 -5.58
C VAL A 26 -18.03 -8.89 -6.94
N GLU A 27 -19.10 -8.09 -6.98
CA GLU A 27 -19.55 -7.32 -8.16
C GLU A 27 -18.72 -6.06 -8.43
N ARG A 28 -17.68 -5.83 -7.62
CA ARG A 28 -16.73 -4.71 -7.78
C ARG A 28 -17.31 -3.32 -7.47
N ASP A 29 -18.31 -3.26 -6.60
CA ASP A 29 -18.81 -1.99 -6.06
C ASP A 29 -17.75 -1.35 -5.16
N ARG A 30 -17.07 -0.31 -5.66
CA ARG A 30 -16.03 0.44 -4.91
C ARG A 30 -16.57 1.07 -3.63
N PHE A 31 -17.86 1.39 -3.60
CA PHE A 31 -18.52 1.95 -2.42
C PHE A 31 -18.67 0.90 -1.33
N ALA A 32 -19.08 -0.32 -1.72
CA ALA A 32 -19.19 -1.46 -0.81
C ALA A 32 -17.82 -1.83 -0.25
N LEU A 33 -16.78 -1.89 -1.10
CA LEU A 33 -15.40 -2.12 -0.68
C LEU A 33 -14.93 -1.07 0.33
N SER A 34 -15.08 0.22 0.03
CA SER A 34 -14.68 1.31 0.93
C SER A 34 -15.43 1.25 2.27
N LYS A 35 -16.71 0.89 2.25
CA LYS A 35 -17.51 0.71 3.47
C LYS A 35 -17.03 -0.47 4.29
N ALA A 36 -16.74 -1.61 3.67
CA ALA A 36 -16.23 -2.80 4.35
C ALA A 36 -14.86 -2.53 5.01
N ILE A 37 -13.94 -1.87 4.32
CA ILE A 37 -12.65 -1.45 4.91
C ILE A 37 -12.89 -0.55 6.13
N THR A 38 -13.81 0.41 6.05
CA THR A 38 -14.14 1.28 7.19
C THR A 38 -14.73 0.49 8.37
N LEU A 39 -15.46 -0.61 8.12
CA LEU A 39 -15.95 -1.49 9.19
C LEU A 39 -14.81 -2.25 9.85
N VAL A 40 -13.87 -2.76 9.09
CA VAL A 40 -12.66 -3.44 9.59
C VAL A 40 -11.80 -2.51 10.45
N GLU A 41 -11.64 -1.26 10.05
CA GLU A 41 -10.87 -0.23 10.76
C GLU A 41 -11.55 0.27 12.04
N SER A 42 -12.80 -0.12 12.29
CA SER A 42 -13.55 0.37 13.45
C SER A 42 -13.24 -0.41 14.72
N SER A 43 -13.13 0.29 15.85
CA SER A 43 -13.06 -0.32 17.19
C SER A 43 -14.42 -0.74 17.76
N ASP A 44 -15.53 -0.33 17.12
CA ASP A 44 -16.91 -0.64 17.55
C ASP A 44 -17.21 -2.14 17.42
N PRO A 45 -17.62 -2.83 18.50
CA PRO A 45 -17.90 -4.27 18.49
C PRO A 45 -18.96 -4.67 17.45
N THR A 46 -20.01 -3.86 17.27
CA THR A 46 -21.09 -4.14 16.30
C THR A 46 -20.56 -4.09 14.87
N LYS A 47 -19.69 -3.12 14.58
CA LYS A 47 -19.05 -3.01 13.25
C LYS A 47 -18.05 -4.12 13.00
N LYS A 48 -17.31 -4.56 14.03
CA LYS A 48 -16.43 -5.74 13.95
C LYS A 48 -17.22 -7.01 13.61
N GLN A 49 -18.35 -7.23 14.24
CA GLN A 49 -19.20 -8.37 13.93
C GLN A 49 -19.63 -8.35 12.45
N ILE A 50 -20.10 -7.21 11.94
CA ILE A 50 -20.48 -7.07 10.52
C ILE A 50 -19.27 -7.33 9.60
N SER A 51 -18.09 -6.84 9.95
CA SER A 51 -16.88 -7.08 9.15
C SER A 51 -16.49 -8.56 9.13
N THR A 52 -16.63 -9.28 10.23
CA THR A 52 -16.41 -10.74 10.30
C THR A 52 -17.40 -11.48 9.40
N GLU A 53 -18.69 -11.17 9.46
CA GLU A 53 -19.71 -11.78 8.59
C GLU A 53 -19.43 -11.54 7.09
N ILE A 54 -18.91 -10.34 6.73
CA ILE A 54 -18.46 -10.04 5.36
C ILE A 54 -17.27 -10.92 4.98
N ALA A 55 -16.25 -11.03 5.85
CA ALA A 55 -15.06 -11.82 5.60
C ALA A 55 -15.39 -13.30 5.43
N ASP A 56 -16.24 -13.87 6.29
CA ASP A 56 -16.70 -15.26 6.22
C ASP A 56 -17.44 -15.55 4.90
N TYR A 57 -18.32 -14.63 4.47
CA TYR A 57 -19.00 -14.77 3.19
C TYR A 57 -17.99 -14.80 2.04
N LEU A 58 -17.04 -13.85 2.00
CA LEU A 58 -16.05 -13.73 0.93
C LEU A 58 -15.10 -14.93 0.89
N ALA A 59 -14.66 -15.43 2.04
CA ALA A 59 -13.80 -16.63 2.14
C ALA A 59 -14.41 -17.86 1.48
N ASN A 60 -15.75 -17.99 1.54
CA ASN A 60 -16.48 -19.12 0.96
C ASN A 60 -16.88 -18.92 -0.51
N HIS A 61 -16.76 -17.69 -1.05
CA HIS A 61 -17.29 -17.36 -2.38
C HIS A 61 -16.25 -16.79 -3.34
N THR A 62 -15.02 -16.54 -2.86
CA THR A 62 -13.94 -16.00 -3.69
C THR A 62 -12.67 -16.85 -3.55
N SER A 63 -11.93 -16.95 -4.65
CA SER A 63 -10.59 -17.56 -4.66
C SER A 63 -9.63 -16.56 -5.30
N PRO A 64 -9.24 -15.52 -4.54
CA PRO A 64 -8.45 -14.44 -5.09
C PRO A 64 -7.03 -14.88 -5.43
N LYS A 65 -6.50 -14.31 -6.52
CA LYS A 65 -5.09 -14.38 -6.87
C LYS A 65 -4.58 -12.96 -7.05
N SER A 66 -3.66 -12.55 -6.24
CA SER A 66 -3.03 -11.23 -6.34
C SER A 66 -1.51 -11.34 -6.13
N ILE A 67 -0.80 -10.32 -6.60
CA ILE A 67 0.58 -10.05 -6.21
C ILE A 67 0.56 -8.84 -5.28
N ARG A 68 1.15 -9.00 -4.10
CA ARG A 68 1.24 -7.98 -3.06
C ARG A 68 2.65 -7.43 -3.04
N ILE A 69 2.80 -6.14 -3.27
CA ILE A 69 4.11 -5.47 -3.33
C ILE A 69 4.14 -4.39 -2.26
N ALA A 70 4.97 -4.56 -1.25
CA ALA A 70 5.21 -3.53 -0.26
C ALA A 70 6.34 -2.60 -0.71
N ILE A 71 6.13 -1.30 -0.55
CA ILE A 71 7.10 -0.25 -0.90
C ILE A 71 7.41 0.55 0.37
N SER A 72 8.67 0.50 0.78
CA SER A 72 9.18 1.19 1.95
C SER A 72 10.38 2.08 1.62
N GLY A 73 10.77 2.90 2.57
CA GLY A 73 11.89 3.83 2.46
C GLY A 73 11.63 5.12 3.25
N SER A 74 12.65 5.95 3.43
CA SER A 74 12.57 7.19 4.21
C SER A 74 11.49 8.16 3.69
N PRO A 75 10.97 9.05 4.53
CA PRO A 75 10.09 10.13 4.08
C PRO A 75 10.75 10.93 2.96
N GLY A 76 10.00 11.27 1.91
CA GLY A 76 10.52 12.04 0.78
C GLY A 76 11.37 11.25 -0.22
N VAL A 77 11.61 9.94 -0.04
CA VAL A 77 12.35 9.10 -1.00
C VAL A 77 11.64 8.94 -2.35
N GLY A 78 10.32 9.18 -2.41
CA GLY A 78 9.52 9.12 -3.64
C GLY A 78 8.66 7.87 -3.78
N LYS A 79 8.23 7.25 -2.67
CA LYS A 79 7.34 6.08 -2.66
C LYS A 79 6.05 6.33 -3.45
N SER A 80 5.30 7.35 -3.10
CA SER A 80 4.03 7.68 -3.76
C SER A 80 4.20 7.97 -5.25
N THR A 81 5.31 8.62 -5.66
CA THR A 81 5.62 8.88 -7.07
C THR A 81 5.89 7.58 -7.84
N LEU A 82 6.61 6.63 -7.24
CA LEU A 82 6.86 5.32 -7.83
C LEU A 82 5.55 4.52 -7.93
N ILE A 83 4.74 4.53 -6.88
CA ILE A 83 3.44 3.85 -6.83
C ILE A 83 2.51 4.39 -7.92
N GLU A 84 2.47 5.71 -8.12
CA GLU A 84 1.73 6.36 -9.21
C GLU A 84 2.17 5.80 -10.58
N LYS A 85 3.48 5.78 -10.82
CA LYS A 85 4.04 5.29 -12.10
C LYS A 85 3.77 3.81 -12.33
N TRP A 86 4.06 2.96 -11.35
CA TRP A 86 3.78 1.53 -11.45
C TRP A 86 2.28 1.25 -11.57
N GLY A 87 1.48 1.90 -10.74
CA GLY A 87 0.04 1.75 -10.79
C GLY A 87 -0.53 2.09 -12.16
N LEU A 88 -0.12 3.22 -12.76
CA LEU A 88 -0.53 3.61 -14.11
C LEU A 88 -0.06 2.61 -15.17
N GLN A 89 1.17 2.13 -15.07
CA GLN A 89 1.69 1.12 -15.99
C GLN A 89 0.85 -0.16 -15.95
N TYR A 90 0.56 -0.68 -14.76
CA TYR A 90 -0.22 -1.91 -14.60
C TYR A 90 -1.69 -1.73 -15.03
N VAL A 91 -2.35 -0.62 -14.70
CA VAL A 91 -3.73 -0.42 -15.14
C VAL A 91 -3.84 -0.22 -16.65
N ASN A 92 -2.81 0.33 -17.29
CA ASN A 92 -2.72 0.45 -18.76
C ASN A 92 -2.48 -0.91 -19.44
N GLN A 93 -1.88 -1.88 -18.73
CA GLN A 93 -1.76 -3.27 -19.18
C GLN A 93 -3.02 -4.10 -18.91
N GLY A 94 -4.05 -3.50 -18.33
CA GLY A 94 -5.33 -4.13 -18.06
C GLY A 94 -5.48 -4.72 -16.66
N HIS A 95 -4.46 -4.61 -15.82
CA HIS A 95 -4.52 -5.04 -14.42
C HIS A 95 -5.43 -4.15 -13.58
N LYS A 96 -5.81 -4.65 -12.42
CA LYS A 96 -6.55 -3.90 -11.39
C LYS A 96 -5.66 -3.71 -10.19
N VAL A 97 -5.41 -2.46 -9.87
CA VAL A 97 -4.45 -2.07 -8.85
C VAL A 97 -5.17 -1.51 -7.63
N ALA A 98 -4.91 -2.06 -6.46
CA ALA A 98 -5.25 -1.43 -5.19
C ALA A 98 -3.99 -0.84 -4.53
N VAL A 99 -4.09 0.35 -3.99
CA VAL A 99 -3.04 1.00 -3.19
C VAL A 99 -3.55 1.15 -1.76
N LEU A 100 -2.83 0.58 -0.80
CA LEU A 100 -3.13 0.65 0.62
C LEU A 100 -1.97 1.35 1.34
N ALA A 101 -2.23 2.48 1.98
CA ALA A 101 -1.23 3.15 2.81
C ALA A 101 -1.29 2.64 4.25
N ILE A 102 -0.12 2.37 4.85
CA ILE A 102 0.05 1.98 6.25
C ILE A 102 0.73 3.12 7.00
N ASP A 103 -0.02 3.81 7.86
CA ASP A 103 0.51 4.87 8.72
C ASP A 103 0.07 4.66 10.17
N PRO A 104 0.88 4.02 11.00
CA PRO A 104 0.57 3.87 12.42
C PRO A 104 0.62 5.20 13.19
N SER A 105 1.22 6.25 12.64
CA SER A 105 1.35 7.58 13.28
C SER A 105 0.17 8.51 13.00
N SER A 106 -0.75 8.13 12.09
CA SER A 106 -1.90 8.98 11.68
C SER A 106 -2.88 9.32 12.80
N SER A 107 -2.74 8.69 13.98
CA SER A 107 -3.50 9.04 15.19
C SER A 107 -3.22 10.46 15.73
N VAL A 108 -2.07 11.06 15.35
CA VAL A 108 -1.61 12.35 15.88
C VAL A 108 -1.79 13.49 14.86
N THR A 109 -1.80 13.19 13.58
CA THR A 109 -1.88 14.20 12.53
C THR A 109 -3.10 13.98 11.64
N HIS A 110 -4.20 14.66 11.91
CA HIS A 110 -5.40 14.68 11.06
C HIS A 110 -5.15 15.17 9.61
N GLY A 111 -3.88 15.34 9.19
CA GLY A 111 -3.46 15.95 7.93
C GLY A 111 -3.01 14.98 6.83
N SER A 112 -2.76 13.69 7.11
CA SER A 112 -2.19 12.78 6.09
C SER A 112 -3.19 12.33 5.02
N ILE A 113 -4.47 12.30 5.34
CA ILE A 113 -5.54 11.78 4.45
C ILE A 113 -5.69 12.58 3.14
N LEU A 114 -5.42 13.89 3.18
CA LEU A 114 -5.48 14.75 1.99
C LEU A 114 -4.18 14.68 1.16
N GLY A 115 -3.02 14.53 1.82
CA GLY A 115 -1.72 14.52 1.16
C GLY A 115 -1.48 13.33 0.23
N ASP A 116 -2.00 12.15 0.56
CA ASP A 116 -1.77 10.95 -0.25
C ASP A 116 -2.66 10.89 -1.50
N LYS A 117 -3.90 11.39 -1.42
CA LYS A 117 -4.78 11.49 -2.60
C LYS A 117 -4.30 12.54 -3.61
N THR A 118 -3.71 13.63 -3.16
CA THR A 118 -3.19 14.68 -4.05
C THR A 118 -1.87 14.29 -4.73
N ARG A 119 -1.21 13.22 -4.28
CA ARG A 119 0.05 12.75 -4.86
C ARG A 119 -0.12 11.65 -5.92
N MET A 120 -1.31 11.05 -6.02
CA MET A 120 -1.64 9.98 -6.96
C MET A 120 -2.93 10.34 -7.72
N GLU A 121 -2.93 11.49 -8.40
CA GLU A 121 -4.14 12.06 -9.01
C GLU A 121 -4.61 11.26 -10.23
N GLU A 122 -3.70 10.90 -11.13
CA GLU A 122 -4.03 10.18 -12.36
C GLU A 122 -4.47 8.75 -12.05
N LEU A 123 -3.71 8.05 -11.20
CA LEU A 123 -4.06 6.70 -10.78
C LEU A 123 -5.38 6.67 -10.02
N GLY A 124 -5.61 7.65 -9.13
CA GLY A 124 -6.84 7.74 -8.32
C GLY A 124 -8.11 7.93 -9.14
N GLN A 125 -8.00 8.49 -10.34
CA GLN A 125 -9.10 8.69 -11.29
C GLN A 125 -9.33 7.46 -12.20
N HIS A 126 -8.34 6.55 -12.29
CA HIS A 126 -8.45 5.42 -13.19
C HIS A 126 -9.48 4.38 -12.70
N ARG A 127 -10.33 3.90 -13.64
CA ARG A 127 -11.42 2.95 -13.31
C ARG A 127 -10.94 1.61 -12.73
N ASN A 128 -9.73 1.17 -13.09
CA ASN A 128 -9.12 -0.08 -12.62
C ASN A 128 -8.22 0.14 -11.38
N ALA A 129 -8.19 1.33 -10.80
CA ALA A 129 -7.42 1.61 -9.59
C ALA A 129 -8.32 1.90 -8.40
N TYR A 130 -7.87 1.53 -7.21
CA TYR A 130 -8.48 1.86 -5.93
C TYR A 130 -7.39 2.32 -4.96
N ILE A 131 -7.55 3.50 -4.38
CA ILE A 131 -6.58 4.03 -3.41
C ILE A 131 -7.27 4.19 -2.06
N ARG A 132 -6.72 3.56 -1.04
CA ARG A 132 -7.15 3.66 0.35
C ARG A 132 -6.06 4.31 1.20
N PRO A 133 -6.24 5.57 1.62
CA PRO A 133 -5.39 6.19 2.62
C PRO A 133 -5.47 5.44 3.95
N SER A 134 -4.42 5.52 4.77
CA SER A 134 -4.38 4.92 6.10
C SER A 134 -5.50 5.44 7.00
N ALA A 135 -6.07 4.56 7.81
CA ALA A 135 -7.03 4.94 8.83
C ALA A 135 -6.32 5.62 10.01
N ALA A 136 -6.88 6.73 10.47
CA ALA A 136 -6.41 7.40 11.68
C ALA A 136 -6.89 6.67 12.96
N GLY A 137 -6.04 6.67 14.00
CA GLY A 137 -6.47 6.31 15.36
C GLY A 137 -6.42 4.82 15.73
N LEU A 138 -5.81 3.96 14.92
CA LEU A 138 -5.59 2.57 15.28
C LEU A 138 -4.27 2.39 16.05
N THR A 139 -4.27 1.45 17.00
CA THR A 139 -3.03 0.95 17.63
C THR A 139 -2.22 0.15 16.60
N LEU A 140 -0.92 -0.06 16.82
CA LEU A 140 -0.05 -0.80 15.91
C LEU A 140 -0.61 -2.19 15.54
N GLY A 141 -1.05 -2.98 16.54
CA GLY A 141 -1.70 -4.27 16.28
C GLY A 141 -3.04 -4.16 15.55
N GLY A 142 -3.78 -3.06 15.79
CA GLY A 142 -5.02 -2.74 15.07
C GLY A 142 -4.76 -2.42 13.60
N VAL A 143 -3.70 -1.67 13.30
CA VAL A 143 -3.27 -1.37 11.92
C VAL A 143 -2.90 -2.64 11.18
N HIS A 144 -2.12 -3.54 11.80
CA HIS A 144 -1.73 -4.83 11.20
C HIS A 144 -2.95 -5.67 10.80
N HIS A 145 -3.89 -5.85 11.72
CA HIS A 145 -5.12 -6.61 11.45
C HIS A 145 -5.96 -5.94 10.35
N ALA A 146 -6.21 -4.63 10.46
CA ALA A 146 -7.00 -3.89 9.51
C ALA A 146 -6.39 -3.91 8.10
N THR A 147 -5.07 -3.81 7.98
CA THR A 147 -4.38 -3.88 6.69
C THR A 147 -4.52 -5.26 6.05
N ARG A 148 -4.32 -6.34 6.82
CA ARG A 148 -4.47 -7.72 6.34
C ARG A 148 -5.89 -7.98 5.82
N GLU A 149 -6.90 -7.55 6.56
CA GLU A 149 -8.30 -7.70 6.13
C GLU A 149 -8.62 -6.80 4.93
N SER A 150 -8.05 -5.59 4.86
CA SER A 150 -8.22 -4.70 3.70
C SER A 150 -7.62 -5.29 2.42
N ILE A 151 -6.46 -5.97 2.53
CA ILE A 151 -5.87 -6.73 1.42
C ILE A 151 -6.85 -7.79 0.92
N ARG A 152 -7.39 -8.63 1.83
CA ARG A 152 -8.35 -9.68 1.48
C ARG A 152 -9.63 -9.14 0.82
N LEU A 153 -10.13 -8.00 1.30
CA LEU A 153 -11.29 -7.32 0.72
C LEU A 153 -10.98 -6.82 -0.71
N CYS A 154 -9.80 -6.24 -0.94
CA CYS A 154 -9.37 -5.82 -2.27
C CYS A 154 -9.21 -7.01 -3.21
N GLU A 155 -8.61 -8.10 -2.75
CA GLU A 155 -8.49 -9.35 -3.50
C GLU A 155 -9.87 -9.91 -3.90
N SER A 156 -10.81 -9.96 -2.94
CA SER A 156 -12.18 -10.42 -3.19
C SER A 156 -12.94 -9.51 -4.15
N ALA A 157 -12.61 -8.22 -4.22
CA ALA A 157 -13.11 -7.27 -5.20
C ALA A 157 -12.43 -7.41 -6.58
N GLY A 158 -11.51 -8.37 -6.73
CA GLY A 158 -10.84 -8.70 -7.98
C GLY A 158 -9.70 -7.76 -8.35
N TYR A 159 -9.05 -7.11 -7.37
CA TYR A 159 -7.76 -6.45 -7.58
C TYR A 159 -6.67 -7.52 -7.58
N ASP A 160 -5.87 -7.53 -8.64
CA ASP A 160 -4.83 -8.53 -8.90
C ASP A 160 -3.42 -8.03 -8.57
N ILE A 161 -3.25 -6.73 -8.40
CA ILE A 161 -2.02 -6.12 -7.89
C ILE A 161 -2.37 -5.24 -6.69
N ILE A 162 -1.70 -5.48 -5.56
CA ILE A 162 -1.89 -4.71 -4.33
C ILE A 162 -0.57 -4.07 -3.94
N LEU A 163 -0.51 -2.75 -4.05
CA LEU A 163 0.62 -1.94 -3.64
C LEU A 163 0.41 -1.47 -2.21
N ILE A 164 1.36 -1.75 -1.32
CA ILE A 164 1.30 -1.41 0.09
C ILE A 164 2.36 -0.36 0.38
N GLU A 165 1.95 0.88 0.67
CA GLU A 165 2.86 1.98 1.00
C GLU A 165 3.04 2.12 2.51
N THR A 166 4.29 2.14 2.98
CA THR A 166 4.62 2.46 4.38
C THR A 166 5.05 3.91 4.53
N VAL A 167 4.89 4.48 5.72
CA VAL A 167 5.38 5.87 6.00
C VAL A 167 6.90 5.96 6.19
N GLY A 168 7.59 4.85 6.43
CA GLY A 168 9.06 4.81 6.45
C GLY A 168 9.72 5.22 7.77
N VAL A 169 9.04 5.02 8.92
CA VAL A 169 9.55 5.49 10.23
C VAL A 169 9.50 4.44 11.35
N GLY A 170 9.58 3.13 11.06
CA GLY A 170 9.71 2.19 12.16
C GLY A 170 9.07 0.82 11.95
N GLN A 171 8.12 0.41 12.79
CA GLN A 171 7.58 -0.96 12.84
C GLN A 171 6.59 -1.31 11.70
N SER A 172 6.21 -0.34 10.88
CA SER A 172 5.31 -0.57 9.72
C SER A 172 5.96 -1.35 8.59
N GLU A 173 7.29 -1.33 8.51
CA GLU A 173 8.06 -1.97 7.46
C GLU A 173 8.05 -3.50 7.60
N SER A 174 8.31 -4.03 8.80
CA SER A 174 8.25 -5.46 9.05
C SER A 174 6.84 -6.01 8.85
N MET A 175 5.82 -5.27 9.29
CA MET A 175 4.43 -5.65 9.05
C MET A 175 4.09 -5.67 7.55
N ALA A 176 4.57 -4.70 6.78
CA ALA A 176 4.34 -4.66 5.35
C ALA A 176 5.04 -5.82 4.63
N ALA A 177 6.28 -6.15 5.02
CA ALA A 177 7.01 -7.29 4.50
C ALA A 177 6.29 -8.62 4.76
N GLU A 178 5.76 -8.83 5.98
CA GLU A 178 5.01 -10.04 6.34
C GLU A 178 3.70 -10.22 5.55
N MET A 179 3.14 -9.12 5.02
CA MET A 179 1.87 -9.13 4.28
C MET A 179 2.05 -9.08 2.76
N SER A 180 3.29 -8.99 2.28
CA SER A 180 3.61 -8.87 0.85
C SER A 180 4.30 -10.12 0.31
N ASP A 181 4.21 -10.29 -1.00
CA ASP A 181 4.94 -11.31 -1.74
C ASP A 181 6.30 -10.78 -2.19
N ILE A 182 6.42 -9.45 -2.32
CA ILE A 182 7.64 -8.74 -2.69
C ILE A 182 7.77 -7.48 -1.82
N PHE A 183 8.93 -7.31 -1.17
CA PHE A 183 9.24 -6.11 -0.40
C PHE A 183 10.32 -5.28 -1.11
N VAL A 184 9.95 -4.07 -1.54
CA VAL A 184 10.82 -3.12 -2.25
C VAL A 184 11.26 -2.02 -1.29
N LEU A 185 12.56 -1.90 -1.08
CA LEU A 185 13.16 -0.82 -0.29
C LEU A 185 13.68 0.28 -1.20
N LEU A 186 13.12 1.48 -1.07
CA LEU A 186 13.60 2.67 -1.76
C LEU A 186 14.62 3.43 -0.92
N LEU A 187 15.72 3.80 -1.54
CA LEU A 187 16.83 4.55 -0.94
C LEU A 187 17.13 5.80 -1.77
N LEU A 188 17.72 6.81 -1.12
CA LEU A 188 18.21 8.01 -1.80
C LEU A 188 19.68 7.84 -2.22
N PRO A 189 20.12 8.50 -3.31
CA PRO A 189 21.55 8.62 -3.63
C PRO A 189 22.28 9.37 -2.53
N GLY A 190 23.50 8.94 -2.20
CA GLY A 190 24.34 9.60 -1.19
C GLY A 190 24.00 9.27 0.27
N ALA A 191 23.03 8.42 0.51
CA ALA A 191 22.63 7.99 1.86
C ALA A 191 23.64 7.02 2.51
N GLY A 192 24.93 7.10 2.18
CA GLY A 192 25.97 6.24 2.73
C GLY A 192 26.05 6.27 4.26
N ASP A 193 25.86 7.43 4.87
CA ASP A 193 25.79 7.59 6.33
C ASP A 193 24.45 7.14 6.89
N GLU A 194 23.38 7.15 6.09
CA GLU A 194 22.07 6.60 6.46
C GLU A 194 22.07 5.06 6.54
N ILE A 195 23.08 4.36 5.99
CA ILE A 195 23.25 2.90 6.23
C ILE A 195 23.36 2.62 7.74
N GLN A 196 23.90 3.55 8.51
CA GLN A 196 23.95 3.45 9.98
C GLN A 196 22.60 3.85 10.63
N GLY A 197 21.79 4.68 9.98
CA GLY A 197 20.49 5.14 10.47
C GLY A 197 19.30 4.30 9.98
N ILE A 198 19.39 3.67 8.79
CA ILE A 198 18.42 2.67 8.36
C ILE A 198 18.66 1.44 9.25
N LYS A 199 17.67 1.15 10.10
CA LYS A 199 17.72 -0.02 10.99
C LYS A 199 18.10 -1.23 10.14
N ARG A 200 19.25 -1.87 10.46
CA ARG A 200 19.80 -3.03 9.73
C ARG A 200 18.72 -4.04 9.33
N GLY A 201 17.74 -4.29 10.22
CA GLY A 201 16.66 -5.23 9.97
C GLY A 201 15.75 -4.94 8.79
N ILE A 202 15.64 -3.68 8.31
CA ILE A 202 14.77 -3.36 7.15
C ILE A 202 15.45 -3.75 5.83
N VAL A 203 16.76 -3.58 5.75
CA VAL A 203 17.54 -3.96 4.55
C VAL A 203 17.53 -5.48 4.37
N GLU A 204 17.51 -6.22 5.48
CA GLU A 204 17.46 -7.70 5.50
C GLU A 204 16.12 -8.26 5.03
N LEU A 205 15.04 -7.46 5.11
CA LEU A 205 13.71 -7.83 4.64
C LEU A 205 13.50 -7.57 3.15
N ALA A 206 14.42 -6.83 2.51
CA ALA A 206 14.21 -6.38 1.14
C ALA A 206 14.44 -7.50 0.12
N ASP A 207 13.44 -7.79 -0.70
CA ASP A 207 13.59 -8.61 -1.89
C ASP A 207 14.23 -7.83 -3.04
N ILE A 208 14.00 -6.52 -3.08
CA ILE A 208 14.55 -5.59 -4.08
C ILE A 208 14.95 -4.29 -3.39
N VAL A 209 16.13 -3.78 -3.71
CA VAL A 209 16.57 -2.44 -3.30
C VAL A 209 16.64 -1.54 -4.53
N ALA A 210 16.02 -0.36 -4.46
CA ALA A 210 16.02 0.60 -5.54
C ALA A 210 16.53 1.98 -5.07
N ILE A 211 17.61 2.45 -5.68
CA ILE A 211 18.13 3.81 -5.46
C ILE A 211 17.31 4.75 -6.34
N ASN A 212 16.37 5.45 -5.72
CA ASN A 212 15.45 6.37 -6.40
C ASN A 212 16.06 7.76 -6.56
N LYS A 213 15.46 8.58 -7.42
CA LYS A 213 15.96 9.90 -7.81
C LYS A 213 17.36 9.84 -8.45
N ALA A 214 17.60 8.79 -9.21
CA ALA A 214 18.78 8.66 -10.07
C ALA A 214 18.61 9.49 -11.35
N ASP A 215 18.32 10.80 -11.17
CA ASP A 215 18.17 11.76 -12.26
C ASP A 215 19.57 12.19 -12.76
N GLU A 216 19.64 12.87 -13.92
CA GLU A 216 20.87 13.16 -14.64
C GLU A 216 21.98 13.79 -13.76
N ASP A 217 21.60 14.72 -12.90
CA ASP A 217 22.49 15.40 -11.96
C ASP A 217 22.96 14.52 -10.78
N ARG A 218 22.28 13.42 -10.51
CA ARG A 218 22.55 12.52 -9.39
C ARG A 218 22.96 11.11 -9.79
N ILE A 219 23.11 10.83 -11.08
CA ILE A 219 23.40 9.49 -11.60
C ILE A 219 24.72 8.92 -11.07
N GLN A 220 25.74 9.77 -10.94
CA GLN A 220 27.03 9.34 -10.39
C GLN A 220 26.88 8.92 -8.92
N LEU A 221 26.23 9.75 -8.11
CA LEU A 221 26.00 9.48 -6.70
C LEU A 221 25.11 8.24 -6.50
N ALA A 222 24.10 8.05 -7.36
CA ALA A 222 23.27 6.87 -7.37
C ALA A 222 24.05 5.60 -7.71
N THR A 223 25.01 5.70 -8.65
CA THR A 223 25.89 4.59 -9.04
C THR A 223 26.80 4.16 -7.90
N GLU A 224 27.40 5.11 -7.20
CA GLU A 224 28.26 4.87 -6.04
C GLU A 224 27.44 4.23 -4.90
N SER A 225 26.25 4.76 -4.62
CA SER A 225 25.35 4.20 -3.63
C SER A 225 24.92 2.77 -3.99
N ALA A 226 24.53 2.52 -5.23
CA ALA A 226 24.14 1.19 -5.68
C ALA A 226 25.29 0.17 -5.54
N LYS A 227 26.53 0.57 -5.83
CA LYS A 227 27.71 -0.27 -5.64
C LYS A 227 27.94 -0.59 -4.17
N SER A 228 27.82 0.41 -3.29
CA SER A 228 27.98 0.24 -1.84
C SER A 228 26.93 -0.73 -1.28
N TYR A 229 25.64 -0.58 -1.66
CA TYR A 229 24.58 -1.47 -1.20
C TYR A 229 24.73 -2.89 -1.78
N ARG A 230 25.16 -3.07 -3.04
CA ARG A 230 25.44 -4.41 -3.57
C ARG A 230 26.52 -5.13 -2.76
N ASN A 231 27.59 -4.43 -2.41
CA ASN A 231 28.66 -4.98 -1.60
C ASN A 231 28.17 -5.35 -0.19
N ALA A 232 27.38 -4.48 0.46
CA ALA A 232 26.83 -4.76 1.77
C ALA A 232 25.87 -5.96 1.73
N LEU A 233 24.94 -5.99 0.78
CA LEU A 233 23.97 -7.07 0.62
C LEU A 233 24.59 -8.42 0.23
N SER A 234 25.76 -8.42 -0.41
CA SER A 234 26.47 -9.68 -0.73
C SER A 234 26.94 -10.45 0.51
N LEU A 235 26.97 -9.80 1.68
CA LEU A 235 27.31 -10.41 2.96
C LEU A 235 26.09 -10.99 3.69
N TYR A 236 24.87 -10.72 3.20
CA TYR A 236 23.63 -11.20 3.79
C TYR A 236 23.10 -12.41 3.05
N HIS A 237 22.54 -13.35 3.80
CA HIS A 237 21.83 -14.49 3.23
C HIS A 237 20.33 -14.18 3.29
N HIS A 238 19.73 -14.02 2.11
CA HIS A 238 18.27 -13.87 2.00
C HIS A 238 17.57 -15.14 2.50
N PRO A 239 16.38 -15.03 3.17
CA PRO A 239 15.62 -16.20 3.64
C PRO A 239 15.29 -17.21 2.53
N ILE A 240 15.09 -16.72 1.28
CA ILE A 240 14.96 -17.58 0.11
C ILE A 240 16.37 -17.97 -0.34
N LEU A 241 16.68 -19.27 -0.26
CA LEU A 241 17.95 -19.83 -0.70
C LEU A 241 18.24 -19.40 -2.16
N GLU A 242 19.46 -18.95 -2.41
CA GLU A 242 19.95 -18.51 -3.73
C GLU A 242 19.40 -17.15 -4.25
N TRP A 243 18.43 -16.51 -3.55
CA TRP A 243 18.02 -15.17 -3.96
C TRP A 243 19.11 -14.13 -3.63
N ARG A 244 19.59 -13.47 -4.66
CA ARG A 244 20.50 -12.32 -4.51
C ARG A 244 19.68 -11.05 -4.71
N VAL A 245 19.55 -10.26 -3.66
CA VAL A 245 18.80 -9.00 -3.67
C VAL A 245 19.34 -8.07 -4.77
N PRO A 246 18.57 -7.80 -5.82
CA PRO A 246 18.98 -6.86 -6.85
C PRO A 246 18.99 -5.44 -6.32
N VAL A 247 20.00 -4.66 -6.72
CA VAL A 247 20.08 -3.23 -6.43
C VAL A 247 20.04 -2.47 -7.75
N SER A 248 18.91 -1.81 -7.99
CA SER A 248 18.63 -1.06 -9.21
C SER A 248 18.69 0.45 -8.96
N MET A 249 18.98 1.22 -9.99
CA MET A 249 18.84 2.67 -9.98
C MET A 249 17.58 3.03 -10.75
N ILE A 250 16.73 3.88 -10.15
CA ILE A 250 15.46 4.28 -10.74
C ILE A 250 15.23 5.79 -10.62
N SER A 251 14.38 6.32 -11.48
CA SER A 251 13.76 7.62 -11.32
C SER A 251 12.25 7.46 -11.39
N GLY A 252 11.59 7.46 -10.24
CA GLY A 252 10.13 7.42 -10.18
C GLY A 252 9.47 8.59 -10.90
N LEU A 253 10.15 9.75 -10.98
CA LEU A 253 9.64 10.93 -11.68
C LEU A 253 9.72 10.77 -13.21
N ARG A 254 10.87 10.32 -13.72
CA ARG A 254 11.13 10.21 -15.17
C ARG A 254 10.82 8.83 -15.76
N GLY A 255 10.53 7.84 -14.93
CA GLY A 255 10.25 6.47 -15.37
C GLY A 255 11.50 5.65 -15.76
N PHE A 256 12.72 6.18 -15.53
CA PHE A 256 13.93 5.43 -15.80
C PHE A 256 14.06 4.25 -14.82
N GLY A 257 14.36 3.05 -15.36
CA GLY A 257 14.56 1.84 -14.55
C GLY A 257 13.32 1.34 -13.79
N VAL A 258 12.14 1.82 -14.16
CA VAL A 258 10.86 1.50 -13.48
C VAL A 258 10.13 0.33 -14.17
N ASN A 259 10.60 -0.12 -15.34
CA ASN A 259 10.02 -1.21 -16.14
C ASN A 259 10.51 -2.58 -15.67
#